data_68c2783e24db5a562546ccda70809c56
#
_entry.id   68c2783e24db5a562546ccda70809c56
#
_cell.length_a   1.000
_cell.length_b   1.000
_cell.length_c   1.000
_cell.angle_alpha   90.00
_cell.angle_beta   90.00
_cell.angle_gamma   90.00
#
_symmetry.space_group_name_H-M   'P 1'
#
loop_
_entity.id
_entity.type
_entity.pdbx_description
1 polymer ?
#
loop_
_entity_poly.entity_id
_entity_poly.type
_entity_poly.pdbx_seq_one_letter_code
_entity_poly.pdbx_strand_id
1 'polypeptide(L)'
;VLLNESGMQNHPLTPMTDANLVRVLQAQTQRKVGLIDHTVMARGTSAIAEKIKALESEGVGVAIVDATSNEDLKTLGPALKGMPLLTAGSGVAIGLPGNWGLQTSAQASALPQAQGHQAIVSGSCSLATQGQVAHYKSTGLPSWQFDPMRWTDTHVPAQIKADVDNA
;
A
#
# COMPACT_ATOMS: atom_id res chain seq x y z
N VAL A 1 16.25 -7.03 6.83
CA VAL A 1 15.49 -6.78 8.07
C VAL A 1 14.15 -7.49 7.95
N LEU A 2 13.75 -8.26 8.96
CA LEU A 2 12.46 -8.91 8.98
C LEU A 2 11.33 -7.89 9.21
N LEU A 3 10.12 -8.22 8.78
CA LEU A 3 8.99 -7.30 8.86
C LEU A 3 8.68 -6.88 10.31
N ASN A 4 8.78 -7.80 11.24
CA ASN A 4 8.61 -7.55 12.68
C ASN A 4 9.79 -6.80 13.34
N GLU A 5 10.82 -6.44 12.58
CA GLU A 5 11.99 -5.66 13.01
C GLU A 5 12.14 -4.36 12.21
N SER A 6 11.19 -4.06 11.33
CA SER A 6 11.25 -2.94 10.36
C SER A 6 10.59 -1.64 10.84
N GLY A 7 10.07 -1.62 12.07
CA GLY A 7 9.19 -0.55 12.57
C GLY A 7 7.69 -0.85 12.37
N MET A 8 7.34 -1.80 11.50
CA MET A 8 5.94 -2.20 11.27
C MET A 8 5.29 -2.88 12.48
N GLN A 9 6.07 -3.41 13.42
CA GLN A 9 5.58 -3.91 14.70
C GLN A 9 4.90 -2.83 15.54
N ASN A 10 5.20 -1.55 15.28
CA ASN A 10 4.64 -0.40 15.98
C ASN A 10 3.49 0.26 15.20
N HIS A 11 2.99 -0.36 14.10
CA HIS A 11 1.91 0.23 13.33
C HIS A 11 0.63 0.33 14.18
N PRO A 12 -0.03 1.50 14.26
CA PRO A 12 -1.11 1.73 15.23
C PRO A 12 -2.36 0.89 15.00
N LEU A 13 -2.65 0.51 13.76
CA LEU A 13 -3.86 -0.26 13.40
C LEU A 13 -3.57 -1.72 13.09
N THR A 14 -2.42 -2.00 12.48
CA THR A 14 -2.05 -3.33 12.00
C THR A 14 -0.60 -3.64 12.37
N PRO A 15 -0.29 -3.83 13.65
CA PRO A 15 1.07 -4.14 14.07
C PRO A 15 1.50 -5.49 13.49
N MET A 16 2.68 -5.51 12.86
CA MET A 16 3.24 -6.71 12.25
C MET A 16 4.30 -7.31 13.19
N THR A 17 3.86 -8.23 14.04
CA THR A 17 4.71 -8.87 15.04
C THR A 17 5.30 -10.21 14.61
N ASP A 18 4.89 -10.71 13.45
CA ASP A 18 5.40 -11.95 12.83
C ASP A 18 5.80 -11.67 11.38
N ALA A 19 7.02 -12.03 11.02
CA ALA A 19 7.52 -11.89 9.65
C ALA A 19 6.95 -12.93 8.67
N ASN A 20 6.37 -14.03 9.16
CA ASN A 20 5.75 -15.04 8.33
C ASN A 20 4.32 -14.68 7.97
N LEU A 21 4.12 -14.00 6.84
CA LEU A 21 2.81 -13.53 6.40
C LEU A 21 1.82 -14.66 6.09
N VAL A 22 2.27 -15.86 5.75
CA VAL A 22 1.39 -17.03 5.59
C VAL A 22 0.74 -17.37 6.93
N ARG A 23 1.49 -17.40 8.02
CA ARG A 23 0.97 -17.63 9.36
C ARG A 23 0.01 -16.52 9.81
N VAL A 24 0.42 -15.28 9.57
CA VAL A 24 -0.40 -14.09 9.90
C VAL A 24 -1.75 -14.14 9.20
N LEU A 25 -1.76 -14.43 7.89
CA LEU A 25 -3.00 -14.50 7.14
C LEU A 25 -3.81 -15.76 7.49
N GLN A 26 -3.16 -16.91 7.71
CA GLN A 26 -3.87 -18.15 8.07
C GLN A 26 -4.66 -18.02 9.38
N ALA A 27 -4.19 -17.19 10.31
CA ALA A 27 -4.91 -16.92 11.56
C ALA A 27 -6.20 -16.08 11.34
N GLN A 28 -6.35 -15.45 10.20
CA GLN A 28 -7.46 -14.54 9.87
C GLN A 28 -8.46 -15.13 8.87
N THR A 29 -8.20 -16.34 8.33
CA THR A 29 -9.06 -16.97 7.33
C THR A 29 -9.17 -18.48 7.56
N GLN A 30 -10.32 -19.05 7.19
CA GLN A 30 -10.52 -20.51 7.15
C GLN A 30 -10.03 -21.11 5.83
N ARG A 31 -9.71 -20.30 4.81
CA ARG A 31 -9.16 -20.78 3.56
C ARG A 31 -7.70 -21.16 3.76
N LYS A 32 -7.26 -22.24 3.10
CA LYS A 32 -5.84 -22.62 3.12
C LYS A 32 -5.00 -21.51 2.47
N VAL A 33 -3.97 -21.06 3.17
CA VAL A 33 -3.03 -20.02 2.69
C VAL A 33 -1.77 -20.68 2.16
N GLY A 34 -1.35 -20.29 0.96
CA GLY A 34 -0.12 -20.74 0.31
C GLY A 34 0.91 -19.64 0.17
N LEU A 35 2.05 -19.99 -0.44
CA LEU A 35 3.16 -19.09 -0.69
C LEU A 35 3.69 -19.27 -2.12
N ILE A 36 3.91 -18.16 -2.78
CA ILE A 36 4.78 -18.05 -3.97
C ILE A 36 6.00 -17.24 -3.52
N ASP A 37 7.06 -17.94 -3.15
CA ASP A 37 8.25 -17.34 -2.59
C ASP A 37 9.14 -16.68 -3.66
N HIS A 38 10.11 -15.88 -3.22
CA HIS A 38 11.03 -15.16 -4.10
C HIS A 38 11.86 -16.08 -5.00
N THR A 39 12.06 -17.36 -4.64
CA THR A 39 12.81 -18.30 -5.49
C THR A 39 11.96 -18.75 -6.69
N VAL A 40 10.65 -18.85 -6.53
CA VAL A 40 9.71 -19.07 -7.63
C VAL A 40 9.61 -17.81 -8.49
N MET A 41 9.51 -16.62 -7.87
CA MET A 41 9.49 -15.34 -8.56
C MET A 41 10.71 -15.15 -9.47
N ALA A 42 11.91 -15.48 -8.98
CA ALA A 42 13.15 -15.37 -9.73
C ALA A 42 13.22 -16.27 -10.98
N ARG A 43 12.39 -17.31 -11.08
CA ARG A 43 12.30 -18.20 -12.25
C ARG A 43 11.40 -17.65 -13.36
N GLY A 44 10.73 -16.55 -13.13
CA GLY A 44 9.94 -15.84 -14.13
C GLY A 44 8.46 -16.25 -14.21
N THR A 45 7.75 -15.58 -15.12
CA THR A 45 6.29 -15.64 -15.27
C THR A 45 5.73 -17.07 -15.41
N SER A 46 6.39 -17.94 -16.16
CA SER A 46 5.91 -19.32 -16.35
C SER A 46 5.94 -20.12 -15.06
N ALA A 47 7.04 -20.01 -14.29
CA ALA A 47 7.16 -20.69 -13.00
C ALA A 47 6.12 -20.18 -11.98
N ILE A 48 5.82 -18.89 -11.99
CA ILE A 48 4.77 -18.29 -11.17
C ILE A 48 3.40 -18.88 -11.56
N ALA A 49 3.09 -18.91 -12.84
CA ALA A 49 1.81 -19.47 -13.34
C ALA A 49 1.65 -20.96 -13.01
N GLU A 50 2.72 -21.75 -13.14
CA GLU A 50 2.73 -23.16 -12.72
C GLU A 50 2.50 -23.30 -11.22
N LYS A 51 3.16 -22.47 -10.41
CA LYS A 51 2.98 -22.49 -8.94
C LYS A 51 1.57 -22.10 -8.54
N ILE A 52 0.93 -21.13 -9.21
CA ILE A 52 -0.49 -20.78 -9.00
C ILE A 52 -1.36 -22.00 -9.22
N LYS A 53 -1.22 -22.68 -10.37
CA LYS A 53 -2.01 -23.89 -10.68
C LYS A 53 -1.79 -25.02 -9.68
N ALA A 54 -0.54 -25.22 -9.23
CA ALA A 54 -0.22 -26.21 -8.21
C ALA A 54 -0.93 -25.89 -6.88
N LEU A 55 -0.87 -24.65 -6.44
CA LEU A 55 -1.54 -24.21 -5.22
C LEU A 55 -3.07 -24.35 -5.33
N GLU A 56 -3.66 -24.02 -6.46
CA GLU A 56 -5.10 -24.25 -6.74
C GLU A 56 -5.46 -25.73 -6.61
N SER A 57 -4.66 -26.64 -7.21
CA SER A 57 -4.88 -28.08 -7.12
C SER A 57 -4.73 -28.65 -5.71
N GLU A 58 -3.96 -27.98 -4.85
CA GLU A 58 -3.80 -28.29 -3.43
C GLU A 58 -4.92 -27.71 -2.55
N GLY A 59 -5.91 -27.04 -3.14
CA GLY A 59 -7.03 -26.41 -2.43
C GLY A 59 -6.65 -25.11 -1.71
N VAL A 60 -5.57 -24.46 -2.11
CA VAL A 60 -5.18 -23.15 -1.58
C VAL A 60 -6.15 -22.09 -2.08
N GLY A 61 -6.76 -21.36 -1.16
CA GLY A 61 -7.74 -20.33 -1.48
C GLY A 61 -7.17 -18.92 -1.54
N VAL A 62 -6.00 -18.70 -0.94
CA VAL A 62 -5.28 -17.41 -0.96
C VAL A 62 -3.78 -17.71 -0.96
N ALA A 63 -3.00 -16.99 -1.75
CA ALA A 63 -1.54 -17.11 -1.73
C ALA A 63 -0.89 -15.76 -1.42
N ILE A 64 0.07 -15.78 -0.50
CA ILE A 64 1.03 -14.71 -0.32
C ILE A 64 2.05 -14.81 -1.47
N VAL A 65 2.40 -13.69 -2.05
CA VAL A 65 3.40 -13.61 -3.13
C VAL A 65 4.50 -12.66 -2.69
N ASP A 66 5.72 -13.15 -2.67
CA ASP A 66 6.89 -12.33 -2.37
C ASP A 66 7.25 -11.46 -3.59
N ALA A 67 7.65 -10.22 -3.32
CA ALA A 67 8.26 -9.34 -4.30
C ALA A 67 9.29 -8.47 -3.60
N THR A 68 10.51 -8.43 -4.12
CA THR A 68 11.63 -7.70 -3.54
C THR A 68 12.06 -6.50 -4.40
N SER A 69 11.55 -6.43 -5.63
CA SER A 69 11.89 -5.40 -6.59
C SER A 69 10.73 -5.05 -7.52
N ASN A 70 10.84 -3.93 -8.24
CA ASN A 70 9.89 -3.58 -9.28
C ASN A 70 9.93 -4.56 -10.47
N GLU A 71 11.05 -5.20 -10.71
CA GLU A 71 11.16 -6.21 -11.78
C GLU A 71 10.37 -7.47 -11.42
N ASP A 72 10.32 -7.85 -10.14
CA ASP A 72 9.45 -8.94 -9.69
C ASP A 72 7.97 -8.61 -9.97
N LEU A 73 7.56 -7.37 -9.73
CA LEU A 73 6.17 -6.93 -10.02
C LEU A 73 5.84 -6.97 -11.51
N LYS A 74 6.80 -6.60 -12.38
CA LYS A 74 6.65 -6.72 -13.83
C LYS A 74 6.57 -8.17 -14.28
N THR A 75 7.35 -9.06 -13.68
CA THR A 75 7.35 -10.50 -13.94
C THR A 75 6.07 -11.17 -13.47
N LEU A 76 5.54 -10.72 -12.32
CA LEU A 76 4.29 -11.21 -11.75
C LEU A 76 3.07 -10.84 -12.60
N GLY A 77 3.02 -9.61 -13.13
CA GLY A 77 1.86 -9.09 -13.84
C GLY A 77 1.27 -10.03 -14.89
N PRO A 78 2.04 -10.55 -15.86
CA PRO A 78 1.52 -11.49 -16.87
C PRO A 78 0.99 -12.81 -16.29
N ALA A 79 1.58 -13.32 -15.19
CA ALA A 79 1.11 -14.54 -14.54
C ALA A 79 -0.26 -14.35 -13.86
N LEU A 80 -0.65 -13.12 -13.56
CA LEU A 80 -1.94 -12.78 -12.96
C LEU A 80 -3.04 -12.51 -14.00
N LYS A 81 -2.74 -12.65 -15.29
CA LYS A 81 -3.73 -12.46 -16.36
C LYS A 81 -4.91 -13.40 -16.19
N GLY A 82 -6.11 -12.82 -16.12
CA GLY A 82 -7.35 -13.58 -15.96
C GLY A 82 -7.76 -13.88 -14.52
N MET A 83 -6.96 -13.51 -13.51
CA MET A 83 -7.40 -13.61 -12.12
C MET A 83 -8.52 -12.60 -11.84
N PRO A 84 -9.64 -13.05 -11.25
CA PRO A 84 -10.82 -12.20 -11.05
C PRO A 84 -10.63 -11.18 -9.91
N LEU A 85 -9.75 -11.47 -8.95
CA LEU A 85 -9.52 -10.63 -7.78
C LEU A 85 -8.07 -10.69 -7.34
N LEU A 86 -7.49 -9.52 -7.12
CA LEU A 86 -6.16 -9.33 -6.54
C LEU A 86 -6.27 -8.39 -5.34
N THR A 87 -5.55 -8.70 -4.28
CA THR A 87 -5.34 -7.79 -3.14
C THR A 87 -3.84 -7.54 -3.01
N ALA A 88 -3.43 -6.29 -3.10
CA ALA A 88 -2.01 -5.93 -3.03
C ALA A 88 -1.82 -4.45 -2.71
N GLY A 89 -0.60 -4.06 -2.39
CA GLY A 89 -0.19 -2.67 -2.47
C GLY A 89 -0.21 -2.16 -3.92
N SER A 90 -0.25 -0.84 -4.10
CA SER A 90 -0.32 -0.19 -5.42
C SER A 90 0.78 -0.60 -6.40
N GLY A 91 1.93 -1.07 -5.89
CA GLY A 91 3.05 -1.53 -6.71
C GLY A 91 2.70 -2.64 -7.70
N VAL A 92 1.74 -3.52 -7.39
CA VAL A 92 1.33 -4.58 -8.32
C VAL A 92 0.84 -4.03 -9.66
N ALA A 93 0.28 -2.81 -9.66
CA ALA A 93 -0.19 -2.14 -10.88
C ALA A 93 0.92 -1.88 -11.91
N ILE A 94 2.20 -1.91 -11.53
CA ILE A 94 3.32 -1.77 -12.45
C ILE A 94 3.34 -2.87 -13.51
N GLY A 95 2.99 -4.10 -13.12
CA GLY A 95 3.04 -5.27 -14.00
C GLY A 95 1.74 -5.58 -14.75
N LEU A 96 0.61 -4.99 -14.35
CA LEU A 96 -0.70 -5.39 -14.87
C LEU A 96 -1.09 -4.80 -16.23
N PRO A 97 -0.79 -3.53 -16.59
CA PRO A 97 -1.35 -2.88 -17.79
C PRO A 97 -1.06 -3.64 -19.10
N GLY A 98 0.11 -4.28 -19.19
CA GLY A 98 0.47 -5.09 -20.36
C GLY A 98 -0.50 -6.23 -20.66
N ASN A 99 -1.24 -6.74 -19.67
CA ASN A 99 -2.24 -7.77 -19.85
C ASN A 99 -3.42 -7.35 -20.75
N TRP A 100 -3.64 -6.05 -20.89
CA TRP A 100 -4.67 -5.42 -21.72
C TRP A 100 -4.08 -4.64 -22.90
N GLY A 101 -2.80 -4.84 -23.22
CA GLY A 101 -2.13 -4.14 -24.31
C GLY A 101 -1.88 -2.65 -24.06
N LEU A 102 -2.01 -2.22 -22.80
CA LEU A 102 -1.74 -0.84 -22.43
C LEU A 102 -0.23 -0.59 -22.36
N GLN A 103 0.17 0.59 -22.84
CA GLN A 103 1.56 1.05 -22.81
C GLN A 103 1.70 2.28 -21.91
N THR A 104 2.88 2.48 -21.39
CA THR A 104 3.21 3.70 -20.65
C THR A 104 3.08 4.92 -21.58
N SER A 105 2.55 6.03 -21.04
CA SER A 105 2.42 7.29 -21.76
C SER A 105 2.96 8.44 -20.94
N ALA A 106 3.75 9.31 -21.56
CA ALA A 106 4.20 10.55 -20.93
C ALA A 106 3.02 11.48 -20.55
N GLN A 107 1.88 11.33 -21.20
CA GLN A 107 0.66 12.07 -20.87
C GLN A 107 0.14 11.74 -19.46
N ALA A 108 0.42 10.54 -18.94
CA ALA A 108 0.00 10.15 -17.58
C ALA A 108 0.68 10.99 -16.48
N SER A 109 1.84 11.57 -16.77
CA SER A 109 2.57 12.48 -15.86
C SER A 109 2.40 13.96 -16.23
N ALA A 110 1.67 14.27 -17.29
CA ALA A 110 1.38 15.65 -17.66
C ALA A 110 0.23 16.19 -16.80
N LEU A 111 0.59 16.91 -15.77
CA LEU A 111 -0.38 17.59 -14.90
C LEU A 111 -0.60 19.02 -15.37
N PRO A 112 -1.83 19.54 -15.28
CA PRO A 112 -2.07 20.96 -15.52
C PRO A 112 -1.28 21.79 -14.52
N GLN A 113 -0.81 22.97 -14.95
CA GLN A 113 -0.13 23.87 -14.03
C GLN A 113 -1.10 24.30 -12.92
N ALA A 114 -0.67 24.13 -11.66
CA ALA A 114 -1.47 24.57 -10.51
C ALA A 114 -1.70 26.09 -10.57
N GLN A 115 -2.93 26.50 -10.33
CA GLN A 115 -3.37 27.88 -10.29
C GLN A 115 -3.97 28.17 -8.90
N GLY A 116 -3.82 29.40 -8.40
CA GLY A 116 -4.42 29.85 -7.16
C GLY A 116 -3.65 29.40 -5.91
N HIS A 117 -4.37 29.23 -4.82
CA HIS A 117 -3.80 28.83 -3.53
C HIS A 117 -3.31 27.40 -3.55
N GLN A 118 -2.23 27.14 -2.81
CA GLN A 118 -1.63 25.82 -2.67
C GLN A 118 -1.69 25.40 -1.21
N ALA A 119 -2.05 24.14 -0.98
CA ALA A 119 -2.08 23.57 0.36
C ALA A 119 -1.41 22.19 0.36
N ILE A 120 -0.69 21.89 1.44
CA ILE A 120 -0.14 20.57 1.72
C ILE A 120 -0.94 19.96 2.87
N VAL A 121 -1.57 18.81 2.61
CA VAL A 121 -2.33 18.07 3.62
C VAL A 121 -1.53 16.84 4.03
N SER A 122 -1.33 16.67 5.34
CA SER A 122 -0.55 15.56 5.90
C SER A 122 -1.32 14.88 7.03
N GLY A 123 -1.59 13.58 6.91
CA GLY A 123 -2.29 12.79 7.92
C GLY A 123 -1.50 11.59 8.44
N SER A 124 -0.34 11.28 7.86
CA SER A 124 0.47 10.14 8.29
C SER A 124 1.20 10.42 9.61
N CYS A 125 1.15 9.45 10.53
CA CYS A 125 1.90 9.46 11.78
C CYS A 125 3.26 8.76 11.69
N SER A 126 3.76 8.43 10.48
CA SER A 126 5.09 7.85 10.31
C SER A 126 6.19 8.82 10.75
N LEU A 127 7.30 8.30 11.24
CA LEU A 127 8.44 9.12 11.65
C LEU A 127 8.94 10.03 10.52
N ALA A 128 8.95 9.53 9.29
CA ALA A 128 9.34 10.31 8.11
C ALA A 128 8.40 11.50 7.89
N THR A 129 7.08 11.28 7.92
CA THR A 129 6.08 12.35 7.74
C THR A 129 6.14 13.36 8.89
N GLN A 130 6.28 12.90 10.13
CA GLN A 130 6.45 13.80 11.28
C GLN A 130 7.69 14.69 11.12
N GLY A 131 8.80 14.12 10.64
CA GLY A 131 10.01 14.87 10.31
C GLY A 131 9.79 15.91 9.21
N GLN A 132 9.07 15.55 8.15
CA GLN A 132 8.72 16.47 7.07
C GLN A 132 7.85 17.62 7.56
N VAL A 133 6.83 17.35 8.37
CA VAL A 133 5.96 18.37 8.98
C VAL A 133 6.76 19.29 9.91
N ALA A 134 7.62 18.72 10.76
CA ALA A 134 8.49 19.49 11.65
C ALA A 134 9.43 20.42 10.85
N HIS A 135 10.03 19.91 9.79
CA HIS A 135 10.86 20.70 8.88
C HIS A 135 10.06 21.85 8.25
N TYR A 136 8.87 21.57 7.70
CA TYR A 136 8.02 22.61 7.11
C TYR A 136 7.70 23.70 8.14
N LYS A 137 7.28 23.33 9.35
CA LYS A 137 7.01 24.31 10.43
C LYS A 137 8.22 25.15 10.78
N SER A 138 9.43 24.58 10.74
CA SER A 138 10.67 25.33 11.04
C SER A 138 11.01 26.40 10.01
N THR A 139 10.43 26.35 8.81
CA THR A 139 10.60 27.41 7.79
C THR A 139 9.80 28.67 8.08
N GLY A 140 8.91 28.67 9.06
CA GLY A 140 8.04 29.81 9.40
C GLY A 140 6.86 30.00 8.45
N LEU A 141 6.63 29.07 7.51
CA LEU A 141 5.47 29.11 6.64
C LEU A 141 4.18 28.82 7.41
N PRO A 142 3.03 29.36 6.99
CA PRO A 142 1.74 29.13 7.64
C PRO A 142 1.43 27.65 7.75
N SER A 143 1.07 27.20 8.94
CA SER A 143 0.67 25.82 9.18
C SER A 143 -0.46 25.78 10.20
N TRP A 144 -1.41 24.89 9.96
CA TRP A 144 -2.50 24.65 10.88
C TRP A 144 -2.57 23.16 11.23
N GLN A 145 -2.88 22.85 12.48
CA GLN A 145 -2.98 21.47 12.95
C GLN A 145 -4.39 21.17 13.37
N PHE A 146 -4.97 20.18 12.69
CA PHE A 146 -6.24 19.61 13.04
C PHE A 146 -6.05 18.52 14.10
N ASP A 147 -6.73 18.65 15.23
CA ASP A 147 -6.75 17.61 16.26
C ASP A 147 -8.07 16.83 16.20
N PRO A 148 -8.09 15.63 15.62
CA PRO A 148 -9.32 14.86 15.47
C PRO A 148 -9.91 14.43 16.83
N MET A 149 -9.10 14.36 17.90
CA MET A 149 -9.57 13.96 19.22
C MET A 149 -10.49 15.02 19.87
N ARG A 150 -10.40 16.26 19.41
CA ARG A 150 -11.33 17.34 19.87
C ARG A 150 -12.75 17.15 19.37
N TRP A 151 -12.97 16.25 18.41
CA TRP A 151 -14.25 16.09 17.71
C TRP A 151 -14.84 14.68 17.80
N THR A 152 -14.32 13.85 18.70
CA THR A 152 -14.83 12.49 18.93
C THR A 152 -16.15 12.50 19.73
N ASP A 153 -16.49 13.62 20.38
CA ASP A 153 -17.74 13.79 21.13
C ASP A 153 -18.73 14.71 20.40
N THR A 154 -19.79 14.13 19.99
CA THR A 154 -21.15 14.52 19.59
C THR A 154 -21.54 15.97 19.20
N HIS A 155 -20.72 17.00 19.19
CA HIS A 155 -21.15 18.42 19.07
C HIS A 155 -20.48 19.20 17.94
N VAL A 156 -20.50 18.72 16.77
CA VAL A 156 -19.39 18.98 15.92
C VAL A 156 -19.58 19.90 14.71
N PRO A 157 -20.72 20.08 14.07
CA PRO A 157 -20.77 20.88 12.83
C PRO A 157 -20.32 22.33 13.02
N ALA A 158 -20.74 22.99 14.10
CA ALA A 158 -20.42 24.40 14.33
C ALA A 158 -18.96 24.62 14.74
N GLN A 159 -18.41 23.69 15.54
CA GLN A 159 -17.01 23.76 15.96
C GLN A 159 -16.05 23.45 14.82
N ILE A 160 -16.35 22.43 14.00
CA ILE A 160 -15.57 22.13 12.78
C ILE A 160 -15.58 23.33 11.85
N LYS A 161 -16.75 23.93 11.63
CA LYS A 161 -16.86 25.11 10.78
C LYS A 161 -16.02 26.25 11.31
N ALA A 162 -16.08 26.54 12.61
CA ALA A 162 -15.28 27.60 13.21
C ALA A 162 -13.77 27.32 13.10
N ASP A 163 -13.35 26.08 13.31
CA ASP A 163 -11.93 25.69 13.19
C ASP A 163 -11.43 25.75 11.73
N VAL A 164 -12.29 25.44 10.77
CA VAL A 164 -12.00 25.58 9.33
C VAL A 164 -11.98 27.05 8.89
N ASP A 165 -12.93 27.87 9.38
CA ASP A 165 -13.00 29.29 9.05
C ASP A 165 -11.80 30.08 9.64
N ASN A 166 -11.12 29.55 10.66
CA ASN A 166 -9.93 30.14 11.30
C ASN A 166 -8.59 29.59 10.77
N ALA A 167 -8.59 28.63 9.84
CA ALA A 167 -7.39 28.02 9.27
C ALA A 167 -6.93 28.73 7.99
#